data_1057c6e7e3db8237a7b217dee7ed56ad
#
_entry.id   1057c6e7e3db8237a7b217dee7ed56ad
#
_cell.length_a   1.000
_cell.length_b   1.000
_cell.length_c   1.000
_cell.angle_alpha   90.00
_cell.angle_beta   90.00
_cell.angle_gamma   90.00
#
_symmetry.space_group_name_H-M   'P 1'
#
loop_
_entity.id
_entity.type
_entity.pdbx_description
1 polymer ?
#
loop_
_entity_poly.entity_id
_entity_poly.type
_entity_poly.pdbx_seq_one_letter_code
_entity_poly.pdbx_strand_id
1 'polypeptide(L)'
;MAETLTPTALTLKDIAREAGVSLATVDRVLHNRPGVRPDTVRRVKAAIERNAFQPHVAAAELARGRARRFAFVMPSGPNPFMQQIEAYLGEMSAWLAARRLSVETVATDVFDPSALAASLEALSGDCDGVAVVALDHPGVRAAINDLVDAGTKVVTLVSDVPSSRRHHYVGIDNIAAGRTAGALVGRLVGQRSGKVAIVAGSQGLRDHAERIFGFNQVMATEFPDLSVLPVLEGRDEDDRSEQLLGRLLRSHPDIVGLYNVGAGTQGVAKALNDKALNDKALNDKALSEAGRDKQVVFVGHDVTALTRRLLLQGVMDAAISQNPGHEARAAVRVLLALARGEPILREQEKIRIDIVMRDNLP
;
A
#
# COMPACT_ATOMS: atom_id res chain seq x y z
N MET A 1 -23.80 -43.01 -28.55
CA MET A 1 -23.84 -41.77 -27.74
C MET A 1 -23.60 -42.19 -26.31
N ALA A 2 -22.38 -41.95 -25.79
CA ALA A 2 -22.02 -42.26 -24.41
C ALA A 2 -22.22 -40.97 -23.59
N GLU A 3 -23.16 -41.01 -22.66
CA GLU A 3 -23.31 -39.96 -21.64
C GLU A 3 -22.06 -39.91 -20.76
N THR A 4 -21.30 -38.86 -20.87
CA THR A 4 -20.20 -38.53 -19.95
C THR A 4 -20.82 -38.11 -18.62
N LEU A 5 -20.93 -39.06 -17.69
CA LEU A 5 -21.23 -38.81 -16.28
C LEU A 5 -20.13 -37.92 -15.69
N THR A 6 -20.42 -36.64 -15.46
CA THR A 6 -19.59 -35.75 -14.66
C THR A 6 -19.44 -36.37 -13.27
N PRO A 7 -18.23 -36.58 -12.74
CA PRO A 7 -18.06 -37.12 -11.39
C PRO A 7 -18.69 -36.14 -10.39
N THR A 8 -19.69 -36.59 -9.67
CA THR A 8 -20.36 -35.84 -8.60
C THR A 8 -19.30 -35.51 -7.53
N ALA A 9 -19.01 -34.24 -7.34
CA ALA A 9 -18.02 -33.80 -6.35
C ALA A 9 -18.40 -34.32 -4.96
N LEU A 10 -17.50 -35.07 -4.33
CA LEU A 10 -17.68 -35.60 -2.98
C LEU A 10 -17.94 -34.47 -1.97
N THR A 11 -18.91 -34.67 -1.12
CA THR A 11 -19.35 -33.70 -0.10
C THR A 11 -18.90 -34.10 1.31
N LEU A 12 -18.92 -33.14 2.25
CA LEU A 12 -18.72 -33.44 3.68
C LEU A 12 -19.68 -34.51 4.23
N LYS A 13 -20.89 -34.61 3.65
CA LYS A 13 -21.88 -35.63 4.02
C LYS A 13 -21.41 -37.03 3.62
N ASP A 14 -20.70 -37.14 2.50
CA ASP A 14 -20.20 -38.43 2.02
C ASP A 14 -19.03 -38.89 2.90
N ILE A 15 -18.13 -37.98 3.29
CA ILE A 15 -17.07 -38.28 4.29
C ILE A 15 -17.66 -38.68 5.65
N ALA A 16 -18.71 -37.99 6.11
CA ALA A 16 -19.38 -38.29 7.38
C ALA A 16 -20.01 -39.69 7.33
N ARG A 17 -20.65 -40.03 6.21
CA ARG A 17 -21.25 -41.37 5.99
C ARG A 17 -20.18 -42.46 5.99
N GLU A 18 -19.08 -42.26 5.27
CA GLU A 18 -17.97 -43.23 5.21
C GLU A 18 -17.26 -43.41 6.54
N ALA A 19 -16.99 -42.33 7.27
CA ALA A 19 -16.36 -42.37 8.58
C ALA A 19 -17.31 -42.83 9.70
N GLY A 20 -18.61 -43.02 9.43
CA GLY A 20 -19.62 -43.43 10.41
C GLY A 20 -19.79 -42.40 11.55
N VAL A 21 -19.81 -41.11 11.21
CA VAL A 21 -19.92 -40.01 12.20
C VAL A 21 -20.87 -38.91 11.71
N SER A 22 -21.24 -38.00 12.60
CA SER A 22 -22.04 -36.85 12.22
C SER A 22 -21.23 -35.83 11.42
N LEU A 23 -21.92 -35.00 10.60
CA LEU A 23 -21.31 -33.91 9.87
C LEU A 23 -20.57 -32.93 10.80
N ALA A 24 -21.13 -32.64 11.99
CA ALA A 24 -20.51 -31.79 13.00
C ALA A 24 -19.20 -32.41 13.55
N THR A 25 -19.07 -33.74 13.58
CA THR A 25 -17.84 -34.39 13.97
C THR A 25 -16.76 -34.29 12.91
N VAL A 26 -17.12 -34.41 11.61
CA VAL A 26 -16.20 -34.17 10.49
C VAL A 26 -15.70 -32.73 10.50
N ASP A 27 -16.59 -31.76 10.68
CA ASP A 27 -16.23 -30.32 10.77
C ASP A 27 -15.26 -30.04 11.92
N ARG A 28 -15.49 -30.64 13.10
CA ARG A 28 -14.55 -30.51 14.23
C ARG A 28 -13.17 -31.08 13.95
N VAL A 29 -13.10 -32.24 13.27
CA VAL A 29 -11.82 -32.87 12.91
C VAL A 29 -11.07 -32.04 11.87
N LEU A 30 -11.74 -31.54 10.83
CA LEU A 30 -11.15 -30.72 9.80
C LEU A 30 -10.56 -29.41 10.36
N HIS A 31 -11.20 -28.85 11.37
CA HIS A 31 -10.76 -27.59 12.00
C HIS A 31 -9.98 -27.78 13.30
N ASN A 32 -9.51 -29.01 13.59
CA ASN A 32 -8.76 -29.38 14.81
C ASN A 32 -9.42 -28.88 16.11
N ARG A 33 -10.76 -28.85 16.17
CA ARG A 33 -11.49 -28.43 17.38
C ARG A 33 -11.53 -29.54 18.43
N PRO A 34 -11.41 -29.20 19.72
CA PRO A 34 -11.43 -30.20 20.80
C PRO A 34 -12.79 -30.93 20.93
N GLY A 35 -12.79 -32.06 21.61
CA GLY A 35 -14.01 -32.80 21.92
C GLY A 35 -14.31 -33.99 20.99
N VAL A 36 -13.36 -34.43 20.17
CA VAL A 36 -13.46 -35.64 19.34
C VAL A 36 -12.47 -36.70 19.84
N ARG A 37 -12.92 -37.94 20.01
CA ARG A 37 -12.07 -39.06 20.45
C ARG A 37 -10.98 -39.37 19.42
N PRO A 38 -9.75 -39.73 19.83
CA PRO A 38 -8.62 -40.00 18.93
C PRO A 38 -8.93 -41.02 17.83
N ASP A 39 -9.68 -42.06 18.15
CA ASP A 39 -10.09 -43.10 17.17
C ASP A 39 -11.02 -42.53 16.09
N THR A 40 -11.91 -41.64 16.47
CA THR A 40 -12.82 -40.95 15.54
C THR A 40 -12.05 -39.99 14.64
N VAL A 41 -11.05 -39.29 15.18
CA VAL A 41 -10.16 -38.44 14.40
C VAL A 41 -9.42 -39.25 13.33
N ARG A 42 -8.88 -40.45 13.70
CA ARG A 42 -8.20 -41.33 12.76
C ARG A 42 -9.13 -41.80 11.62
N ARG A 43 -10.36 -42.22 11.95
CA ARG A 43 -11.34 -42.69 10.95
C ARG A 43 -11.71 -41.58 9.95
N VAL A 44 -11.96 -40.38 10.46
CA VAL A 44 -12.30 -39.23 9.60
C VAL A 44 -11.12 -38.85 8.68
N LYS A 45 -9.89 -38.77 9.23
CA LYS A 45 -8.69 -38.52 8.42
C LYS A 45 -8.47 -39.55 7.34
N ALA A 46 -8.61 -40.85 7.67
CA ALA A 46 -8.49 -41.93 6.71
C ALA A 46 -9.56 -41.90 5.61
N ALA A 47 -10.80 -41.46 5.92
CA ALA A 47 -11.84 -41.27 4.93
C ALA A 47 -11.52 -40.08 3.99
N ILE A 48 -10.99 -38.98 4.51
CA ILE A 48 -10.53 -37.82 3.75
C ILE A 48 -9.41 -38.23 2.78
N GLU A 49 -8.40 -38.94 3.26
CA GLU A 49 -7.25 -39.38 2.45
C GLU A 49 -7.66 -40.34 1.34
N ARG A 50 -8.46 -41.39 1.65
CA ARG A 50 -8.93 -42.39 0.67
C ARG A 50 -9.70 -41.75 -0.48
N ASN A 51 -10.47 -40.69 -0.21
CA ASN A 51 -11.29 -40.03 -1.18
C ASN A 51 -10.61 -38.85 -1.84
N ALA A 52 -9.35 -38.53 -1.53
CA ALA A 52 -8.66 -37.30 -1.92
C ALA A 52 -9.56 -36.06 -1.72
N PHE A 53 -10.38 -36.10 -0.63
CA PHE A 53 -11.37 -35.06 -0.40
C PHE A 53 -10.69 -33.76 -0.05
N GLN A 54 -10.90 -32.77 -0.88
CA GLN A 54 -10.54 -31.37 -0.59
C GLN A 54 -11.84 -30.62 -0.23
N PRO A 55 -11.88 -30.00 0.97
CA PRO A 55 -13.03 -29.17 1.32
C PRO A 55 -13.23 -28.08 0.27
N HIS A 56 -14.35 -28.10 -0.44
CA HIS A 56 -14.72 -26.98 -1.29
C HIS A 56 -15.01 -25.77 -0.41
N VAL A 57 -14.02 -24.89 -0.25
CA VAL A 57 -14.11 -23.67 0.57
C VAL A 57 -15.34 -22.84 0.18
N ALA A 58 -15.63 -22.73 -1.12
CA ALA A 58 -16.81 -22.06 -1.63
C ALA A 58 -18.14 -22.72 -1.17
N ALA A 59 -18.21 -24.04 -1.10
CA ALA A 59 -19.41 -24.75 -0.62
C ALA A 59 -19.57 -24.61 0.91
N ALA A 60 -18.49 -24.62 1.67
CA ALA A 60 -18.51 -24.38 3.11
C ALA A 60 -18.91 -22.93 3.44
N GLU A 61 -18.50 -21.96 2.64
CA GLU A 61 -18.92 -20.56 2.74
C GLU A 61 -20.38 -20.36 2.39
N LEU A 62 -20.86 -21.06 1.35
CA LEU A 62 -22.28 -21.05 0.98
C LEU A 62 -23.16 -21.60 2.13
N ALA A 63 -22.69 -22.64 2.82
CA ALA A 63 -23.40 -23.25 3.96
C ALA A 63 -23.40 -22.39 5.23
N ARG A 64 -22.38 -21.55 5.43
CA ARG A 64 -22.25 -20.65 6.60
C ARG A 64 -23.09 -19.39 6.50
N GLY A 65 -23.64 -19.06 5.34
CA GLY A 65 -24.67 -18.02 5.14
C GLY A 65 -24.31 -16.56 5.39
N ARG A 66 -23.16 -16.27 6.07
CA ARG A 66 -22.77 -14.90 6.43
C ARG A 66 -21.86 -14.27 5.37
N ALA A 67 -22.24 -13.09 4.88
CA ALA A 67 -21.34 -12.24 4.11
C ALA A 67 -20.23 -11.70 5.02
N ARG A 68 -18.98 -11.64 4.53
CA ARG A 68 -17.87 -11.03 5.27
C ARG A 68 -17.78 -9.55 4.95
N ARG A 69 -17.41 -8.76 5.95
CA ARG A 69 -17.23 -7.32 5.83
C ARG A 69 -15.78 -6.96 6.07
N PHE A 70 -15.18 -6.25 5.11
CA PHE A 70 -13.85 -5.67 5.24
C PHE A 70 -13.96 -4.14 5.18
N ALA A 71 -13.24 -3.46 6.06
CA ALA A 71 -13.12 -2.01 6.07
C ALA A 71 -11.73 -1.59 5.63
N PHE A 72 -11.64 -0.55 4.80
CA PHE A 72 -10.40 0.10 4.40
C PHE A 72 -10.37 1.50 5.00
N VAL A 73 -9.55 1.68 6.04
CA VAL A 73 -9.35 2.97 6.72
C VAL A 73 -8.25 3.72 6.01
N MET A 74 -8.63 4.82 5.33
CA MET A 74 -7.77 5.54 4.40
C MET A 74 -7.78 7.05 4.67
N PRO A 75 -6.77 7.81 4.19
CA PRO A 75 -6.72 9.25 4.34
C PRO A 75 -7.95 9.95 3.76
N SER A 76 -8.52 10.91 4.50
CA SER A 76 -9.66 11.72 4.07
C SER A 76 -9.31 12.84 3.09
N GLY A 77 -8.02 13.10 2.86
CA GLY A 77 -7.53 14.17 2.00
C GLY A 77 -7.54 13.84 0.50
N PRO A 78 -7.26 14.84 -0.36
CA PRO A 78 -7.26 14.69 -1.81
C PRO A 78 -5.97 14.02 -2.33
N ASN A 79 -5.63 12.83 -1.83
CA ASN A 79 -4.45 12.08 -2.25
C ASN A 79 -4.79 11.22 -3.48
N PRO A 80 -4.24 11.53 -4.69
CA PRO A 80 -4.59 10.81 -5.93
C PRO A 80 -4.22 9.32 -5.92
N PHE A 81 -3.18 8.92 -5.19
CA PHE A 81 -2.81 7.52 -5.05
C PHE A 81 -3.87 6.74 -4.25
N MET A 82 -4.37 7.31 -3.16
CA MET A 82 -5.42 6.71 -2.36
C MET A 82 -6.75 6.62 -3.15
N GLN A 83 -7.05 7.64 -3.95
CA GLN A 83 -8.21 7.60 -4.86
C GLN A 83 -8.10 6.48 -5.90
N GLN A 84 -6.89 6.17 -6.40
CA GLN A 84 -6.68 5.03 -7.28
C GLN A 84 -6.93 3.70 -6.55
N ILE A 85 -6.49 3.55 -5.30
CA ILE A 85 -6.80 2.35 -4.48
C ILE A 85 -8.32 2.19 -4.35
N GLU A 86 -9.04 3.25 -4.00
CA GLU A 86 -10.52 3.24 -3.92
C GLU A 86 -11.18 2.83 -5.24
N ALA A 87 -10.73 3.40 -6.36
CA ALA A 87 -11.24 3.07 -7.68
C ALA A 87 -11.07 1.58 -8.00
N TYR A 88 -9.88 1.01 -7.72
CA TYR A 88 -9.62 -0.41 -7.91
C TYR A 88 -10.46 -1.31 -6.98
N LEU A 89 -10.72 -0.90 -5.75
CA LEU A 89 -11.66 -1.60 -4.87
C LEU A 89 -13.08 -1.59 -5.44
N GLY A 90 -13.51 -0.46 -6.03
CA GLY A 90 -14.79 -0.34 -6.73
C GLY A 90 -14.89 -1.27 -7.95
N GLU A 91 -13.84 -1.36 -8.77
CA GLU A 91 -13.77 -2.27 -9.92
C GLU A 91 -13.88 -3.75 -9.51
N MET A 92 -13.47 -4.09 -8.30
CA MET A 92 -13.58 -5.45 -7.76
C MET A 92 -14.99 -5.81 -7.27
N SER A 93 -15.96 -4.91 -7.30
CA SER A 93 -17.29 -5.08 -6.69
C SER A 93 -18.01 -6.37 -7.12
N ALA A 94 -18.02 -6.70 -8.40
CA ALA A 94 -18.62 -7.94 -8.91
C ALA A 94 -17.88 -9.19 -8.42
N TRP A 95 -16.55 -9.15 -8.38
CA TRP A 95 -15.70 -10.23 -7.87
C TRP A 95 -15.93 -10.47 -6.37
N LEU A 96 -16.07 -9.38 -5.61
CA LEU A 96 -16.36 -9.38 -4.18
C LEU A 96 -17.75 -9.97 -3.91
N ALA A 97 -18.78 -9.49 -4.61
CA ALA A 97 -20.15 -9.96 -4.48
C ALA A 97 -20.28 -11.47 -4.75
N ALA A 98 -19.60 -11.99 -5.80
CA ALA A 98 -19.57 -13.41 -6.11
C ALA A 98 -18.97 -14.26 -4.97
N ARG A 99 -18.18 -13.66 -4.07
CA ARG A 99 -17.55 -14.30 -2.90
C ARG A 99 -18.22 -13.95 -1.58
N ARG A 100 -19.39 -13.27 -1.65
CA ARG A 100 -20.10 -12.75 -0.47
C ARG A 100 -19.21 -11.88 0.43
N LEU A 101 -18.40 -11.05 -0.19
CA LEU A 101 -17.56 -10.06 0.45
C LEU A 101 -18.16 -8.68 0.21
N SER A 102 -18.20 -7.84 1.24
CA SER A 102 -18.40 -6.41 1.11
C SER A 102 -17.12 -5.70 1.57
N VAL A 103 -16.76 -4.66 0.83
CA VAL A 103 -15.68 -3.75 1.19
C VAL A 103 -16.27 -2.36 1.33
N GLU A 104 -15.96 -1.70 2.43
CA GLU A 104 -16.30 -0.30 2.66
C GLU A 104 -15.02 0.51 2.91
N THR A 105 -15.01 1.76 2.48
CA THR A 105 -13.92 2.71 2.77
C THR A 105 -14.35 3.64 3.90
N VAL A 106 -13.45 3.84 4.87
CA VAL A 106 -13.62 4.75 6.00
C VAL A 106 -12.55 5.84 5.86
N ALA A 107 -12.99 7.05 5.54
CA ALA A 107 -12.11 8.20 5.42
C ALA A 107 -11.82 8.81 6.80
N THR A 108 -10.53 9.01 7.14
CA THR A 108 -10.09 9.61 8.41
C THR A 108 -8.85 10.47 8.21
N ASP A 109 -8.61 11.43 9.11
CA ASP A 109 -7.32 12.14 9.13
C ASP A 109 -6.24 11.22 9.70
N VAL A 110 -5.48 10.57 8.81
CA VAL A 110 -4.38 9.67 9.20
C VAL A 110 -3.20 10.39 9.83
N PHE A 111 -3.12 11.73 9.71
CA PHE A 111 -2.11 12.54 10.38
C PHE A 111 -2.49 12.93 11.82
N ASP A 112 -3.75 12.66 12.23
CA ASP A 112 -4.22 12.76 13.61
C ASP A 112 -4.34 11.36 14.23
N PRO A 113 -3.43 10.97 15.15
CA PRO A 113 -3.45 9.66 15.76
C PRO A 113 -4.73 9.38 16.57
N SER A 114 -5.37 10.42 17.12
CA SER A 114 -6.61 10.26 17.89
C SER A 114 -7.80 9.98 16.97
N ALA A 115 -7.92 10.70 15.86
CA ALA A 115 -8.95 10.46 14.86
C ALA A 115 -8.82 9.07 14.25
N LEU A 116 -7.57 8.65 13.95
CA LEU A 116 -7.30 7.33 13.39
C LEU A 116 -7.63 6.21 14.39
N ALA A 117 -7.22 6.35 15.66
CA ALA A 117 -7.55 5.39 16.71
C ALA A 117 -9.08 5.26 16.91
N ALA A 118 -9.80 6.39 17.00
CA ALA A 118 -11.26 6.39 17.11
C ALA A 118 -11.96 5.71 15.92
N SER A 119 -11.46 5.92 14.68
CA SER A 119 -11.97 5.24 13.48
C SER A 119 -11.77 3.73 13.54
N LEU A 120 -10.63 3.26 14.08
CA LEU A 120 -10.37 1.83 14.27
C LEU A 120 -11.25 1.22 15.37
N GLU A 121 -11.41 1.91 16.50
CA GLU A 121 -12.25 1.49 17.62
C GLU A 121 -13.72 1.32 17.20
N ALA A 122 -14.23 2.24 16.36
CA ALA A 122 -15.60 2.18 15.83
C ALA A 122 -15.87 0.93 14.95
N LEU A 123 -14.84 0.28 14.41
CA LEU A 123 -14.95 -0.94 13.59
C LEU A 123 -14.92 -2.24 14.43
N SER A 124 -14.72 -2.14 15.76
CA SER A 124 -14.62 -3.31 16.63
C SER A 124 -15.92 -4.10 16.67
N GLY A 125 -15.84 -5.39 16.36
CA GLY A 125 -17.01 -6.29 16.33
C GLY A 125 -17.86 -6.22 15.06
N ASP A 126 -17.68 -5.22 14.21
CA ASP A 126 -18.51 -5.01 13.00
C ASP A 126 -17.86 -5.55 11.71
N CYS A 127 -16.54 -5.72 11.70
CA CYS A 127 -15.78 -6.15 10.54
C CYS A 127 -15.04 -7.48 10.78
N ASP A 128 -15.01 -8.33 9.74
CA ASP A 128 -14.18 -9.55 9.74
C ASP A 128 -12.70 -9.22 9.47
N GLY A 129 -12.42 -8.08 8.81
CA GLY A 129 -11.07 -7.62 8.53
C GLY A 129 -10.98 -6.11 8.27
N VAL A 130 -9.82 -5.56 8.61
CA VAL A 130 -9.51 -4.14 8.42
C VAL A 130 -8.18 -4.01 7.70
N ALA A 131 -8.15 -3.22 6.63
CA ALA A 131 -6.94 -2.70 6.00
C ALA A 131 -6.80 -1.22 6.40
N VAL A 132 -5.65 -0.80 6.92
CA VAL A 132 -5.47 0.56 7.43
C VAL A 132 -4.18 1.19 6.93
N VAL A 133 -4.28 2.42 6.40
CA VAL A 133 -3.12 3.30 6.20
C VAL A 133 -2.79 3.93 7.54
N ALA A 134 -1.75 3.44 8.20
CA ALA A 134 -1.55 3.69 9.62
C ALA A 134 -0.36 4.61 9.92
N LEU A 135 -0.57 5.57 10.83
CA LEU A 135 0.47 6.33 11.46
C LEU A 135 1.14 5.46 12.56
N ASP A 136 2.48 5.40 12.60
CA ASP A 136 3.20 4.68 13.67
C ASP A 136 3.19 5.48 14.98
N HIS A 137 2.09 5.35 15.71
CA HIS A 137 1.84 6.05 16.97
C HIS A 137 1.34 5.08 18.05
N PRO A 138 1.70 5.24 19.34
CA PRO A 138 1.29 4.33 20.41
C PRO A 138 -0.23 4.12 20.52
N GLY A 139 -1.03 5.18 20.37
CA GLY A 139 -2.50 5.08 20.40
C GLY A 139 -3.06 4.26 19.22
N VAL A 140 -2.54 4.47 18.02
CA VAL A 140 -2.93 3.69 16.82
C VAL A 140 -2.54 2.22 16.97
N ARG A 141 -1.34 1.97 17.52
CA ARG A 141 -0.87 0.62 17.84
C ARG A 141 -1.81 -0.10 18.81
N ALA A 142 -2.24 0.59 19.87
CA ALA A 142 -3.20 0.06 20.84
C ALA A 142 -4.53 -0.30 20.15
N ALA A 143 -5.11 0.60 19.37
CA ALA A 143 -6.36 0.37 18.66
C ALA A 143 -6.26 -0.82 17.67
N ILE A 144 -5.13 -0.96 16.95
CA ILE A 144 -4.88 -2.15 16.10
C ILE A 144 -4.84 -3.43 16.96
N ASN A 145 -4.18 -3.40 18.11
CA ASN A 145 -4.08 -4.56 18.99
C ASN A 145 -5.45 -4.97 19.56
N ASP A 146 -6.28 -4.00 19.92
CA ASP A 146 -7.63 -4.23 20.44
C ASP A 146 -8.56 -4.85 19.38
N LEU A 147 -8.47 -4.40 18.12
CA LEU A 147 -9.15 -5.05 16.99
C LEU A 147 -8.72 -6.52 16.81
N VAL A 148 -7.41 -6.79 16.91
CA VAL A 148 -6.88 -8.16 16.80
C VAL A 148 -7.38 -9.03 17.97
N ASP A 149 -7.43 -8.50 19.19
CA ASP A 149 -7.96 -9.19 20.36
C ASP A 149 -9.46 -9.50 20.23
N ALA A 150 -10.20 -8.59 19.61
CA ALA A 150 -11.60 -8.81 19.26
C ALA A 150 -11.82 -9.86 18.15
N GLY A 151 -10.73 -10.37 17.52
CA GLY A 151 -10.77 -11.39 16.49
C GLY A 151 -10.77 -10.86 15.05
N THR A 152 -10.77 -9.54 14.86
CA THR A 152 -10.69 -8.89 13.54
C THR A 152 -9.33 -9.12 12.89
N LYS A 153 -9.30 -9.43 11.60
CA LYS A 153 -8.06 -9.57 10.84
C LYS A 153 -7.56 -8.19 10.41
N VAL A 154 -6.37 -7.79 10.85
CA VAL A 154 -5.83 -6.46 10.55
C VAL A 154 -4.61 -6.59 9.66
N VAL A 155 -4.61 -5.85 8.55
CA VAL A 155 -3.44 -5.59 7.71
C VAL A 155 -3.17 -4.10 7.66
N THR A 156 -1.90 -3.71 7.70
CA THR A 156 -1.49 -2.36 7.37
C THR A 156 -1.29 -2.24 5.87
N LEU A 157 -1.67 -1.10 5.30
CA LEU A 157 -1.65 -0.83 3.87
C LEU A 157 -0.81 0.43 3.62
N VAL A 158 0.10 0.40 2.63
CA VAL A 158 0.98 1.51 2.24
C VAL A 158 1.97 1.91 3.35
N SER A 159 1.47 2.33 4.52
CA SER A 159 2.26 2.66 5.71
C SER A 159 2.06 1.62 6.81
N ASP A 160 3.11 1.32 7.56
CA ASP A 160 3.14 0.18 8.50
C ASP A 160 3.28 0.59 9.96
N VAL A 161 2.78 -0.29 10.85
CA VAL A 161 3.00 -0.23 12.32
C VAL A 161 3.56 -1.59 12.78
N PRO A 162 4.85 -1.88 12.54
CA PRO A 162 5.41 -3.23 12.72
C PRO A 162 5.43 -3.69 14.17
N SER A 163 5.38 -2.77 15.14
CA SER A 163 5.30 -3.09 16.57
C SER A 163 3.87 -3.39 17.07
N SER A 164 2.86 -3.32 16.19
CA SER A 164 1.49 -3.77 16.47
C SER A 164 1.34 -5.28 16.22
N ARG A 165 0.20 -5.85 16.66
CA ARG A 165 -0.18 -7.24 16.39
C ARG A 165 -0.91 -7.43 15.06
N ARG A 166 -0.76 -6.51 14.11
CA ARG A 166 -1.28 -6.66 12.75
C ARG A 166 -0.83 -8.00 12.16
N HIS A 167 -1.66 -8.60 11.31
CA HIS A 167 -1.36 -9.91 10.72
C HIS A 167 -0.41 -9.82 9.53
N HIS A 168 -0.47 -8.74 8.75
CA HIS A 168 0.34 -8.57 7.55
C HIS A 168 0.51 -7.10 7.19
N TYR A 169 1.56 -6.78 6.44
CA TYR A 169 1.77 -5.50 5.78
C TYR A 169 1.62 -5.68 4.27
N VAL A 170 0.84 -4.82 3.64
CA VAL A 170 0.67 -4.73 2.18
C VAL A 170 1.21 -3.40 1.71
N GLY A 171 2.29 -3.42 0.98
CA GLY A 171 2.99 -2.26 0.45
C GLY A 171 4.35 -2.63 -0.11
N ILE A 172 5.08 -1.64 -0.57
CA ILE A 172 6.43 -1.79 -1.13
C ILE A 172 7.50 -1.86 -0.02
N ASP A 173 8.72 -2.20 -0.41
CA ASP A 173 9.92 -1.93 0.39
C ASP A 173 10.26 -0.43 0.29
N ASN A 174 9.86 0.33 1.30
CA ASN A 174 10.01 1.78 1.31
C ASN A 174 11.47 2.23 1.45
N ILE A 175 12.33 1.45 2.12
CA ILE A 175 13.76 1.74 2.17
C ILE A 175 14.37 1.59 0.78
N ALA A 176 14.04 0.51 0.07
CA ALA A 176 14.50 0.30 -1.30
C ALA A 176 13.99 1.39 -2.25
N ALA A 177 12.74 1.84 -2.10
CA ALA A 177 12.17 2.94 -2.88
C ALA A 177 12.95 4.26 -2.64
N GLY A 178 13.23 4.59 -1.38
CA GLY A 178 14.05 5.75 -1.01
C GLY A 178 15.48 5.68 -1.56
N ARG A 179 16.13 4.52 -1.46
CA ARG A 179 17.45 4.28 -2.07
C ARG A 179 17.42 4.47 -3.58
N THR A 180 16.39 3.98 -4.23
CA THR A 180 16.17 4.15 -5.67
C THR A 180 16.01 5.63 -6.03
N ALA A 181 15.22 6.39 -5.27
CA ALA A 181 15.07 7.83 -5.46
C ALA A 181 16.40 8.57 -5.31
N GLY A 182 17.19 8.24 -4.27
CA GLY A 182 18.52 8.82 -4.06
C GLY A 182 19.46 8.55 -5.23
N ALA A 183 19.51 7.30 -5.71
CA ALA A 183 20.33 6.93 -6.85
C ALA A 183 19.90 7.64 -8.16
N LEU A 184 18.58 7.82 -8.36
CA LEU A 184 18.05 8.56 -9.51
C LEU A 184 18.43 10.05 -9.44
N VAL A 185 18.15 10.71 -8.29
CA VAL A 185 18.50 12.13 -8.09
C VAL A 185 19.99 12.34 -8.29
N GLY A 186 20.85 11.58 -7.61
CA GLY A 186 22.28 11.76 -7.68
C GLY A 186 22.85 11.55 -9.10
N ARG A 187 22.41 10.51 -9.81
CA ARG A 187 22.87 10.24 -11.17
C ARG A 187 22.36 11.26 -12.19
N LEU A 188 21.13 11.71 -12.06
CA LEU A 188 20.55 12.71 -12.98
C LEU A 188 21.07 14.12 -12.72
N VAL A 189 21.44 14.46 -11.48
CA VAL A 189 22.18 15.68 -11.15
C VAL A 189 23.58 15.66 -11.79
N GLY A 190 24.21 14.49 -11.87
CA GLY A 190 25.51 14.30 -12.51
C GLY A 190 26.66 14.92 -11.70
N GLN A 191 27.53 15.66 -12.35
CA GLN A 191 28.73 16.28 -11.74
C GLN A 191 28.46 17.60 -11.03
N ARG A 192 27.19 18.04 -10.93
CA ARG A 192 26.84 19.28 -10.25
C ARG A 192 26.92 19.06 -8.72
N SER A 193 27.50 20.01 -8.01
CA SER A 193 27.36 20.14 -6.55
C SER A 193 26.17 21.02 -6.22
N GLY A 194 25.62 20.87 -5.03
CA GLY A 194 24.49 21.68 -4.58
C GLY A 194 23.66 21.05 -3.50
N LYS A 195 22.45 21.54 -3.32
CA LYS A 195 21.52 21.08 -2.30
C LYS A 195 20.40 20.25 -2.89
N VAL A 196 19.89 19.33 -2.09
CA VAL A 196 18.74 18.49 -2.43
C VAL A 196 17.64 18.72 -1.42
N ALA A 197 16.45 19.07 -1.89
CA ALA A 197 15.27 19.24 -1.06
C ALA A 197 14.47 17.94 -0.96
N ILE A 198 13.82 17.71 0.18
CA ILE A 198 12.87 16.62 0.40
C ILE A 198 11.54 17.22 0.85
N VAL A 199 10.45 16.82 0.17
CA VAL A 199 9.07 17.14 0.56
C VAL A 199 8.37 15.83 0.92
N ALA A 200 7.72 15.77 2.07
CA ALA A 200 7.00 14.60 2.56
C ALA A 200 5.64 15.00 3.15
N GLY A 201 4.72 14.07 3.27
CA GLY A 201 3.47 14.30 4.00
C GLY A 201 3.74 14.49 5.49
N SER A 202 4.29 13.47 6.13
CA SER A 202 4.75 13.50 7.52
C SER A 202 5.80 12.42 7.77
N GLN A 203 6.80 12.73 8.59
CA GLN A 203 7.78 11.74 9.07
C GLN A 203 7.18 10.76 10.10
N GLY A 204 5.99 11.04 10.61
CA GLY A 204 5.23 10.11 11.45
C GLY A 204 4.64 8.93 10.67
N LEU A 205 4.45 9.07 9.37
CA LEU A 205 4.11 7.95 8.48
C LEU A 205 5.37 7.12 8.22
N ARG A 206 5.30 5.84 8.50
CA ARG A 206 6.46 4.95 8.44
C ARG A 206 7.03 4.79 7.02
N ASP A 207 6.17 4.70 6.02
CA ASP A 207 6.58 4.67 4.62
C ASP A 207 7.40 5.90 4.24
N HIS A 208 6.99 7.10 4.67
CA HIS A 208 7.74 8.34 4.44
C HIS A 208 9.08 8.33 5.18
N ALA A 209 9.10 7.94 6.45
CA ALA A 209 10.34 7.86 7.23
C ALA A 209 11.34 6.87 6.63
N GLU A 210 10.88 5.70 6.20
CA GLU A 210 11.71 4.67 5.56
C GLU A 210 12.24 5.11 4.19
N ARG A 211 11.42 5.80 3.37
CA ARG A 211 11.87 6.39 2.09
C ARG A 211 12.93 7.45 2.32
N ILE A 212 12.72 8.35 3.27
CA ILE A 212 13.69 9.39 3.65
C ILE A 212 14.99 8.74 4.14
N PHE A 213 14.91 7.73 4.99
CA PHE A 213 16.07 7.00 5.48
C PHE A 213 16.88 6.37 4.34
N GLY A 214 16.23 5.63 3.44
CA GLY A 214 16.88 5.00 2.27
C GLY A 214 17.50 6.03 1.34
N PHE A 215 16.83 7.16 1.10
CA PHE A 215 17.34 8.28 0.31
C PHE A 215 18.61 8.87 0.91
N ASN A 216 18.57 9.21 2.19
CA ASN A 216 19.72 9.80 2.89
C ASN A 216 20.93 8.86 2.93
N GLN A 217 20.71 7.53 3.05
CA GLN A 217 21.80 6.55 2.98
C GLN A 217 22.57 6.67 1.65
N VAL A 218 21.85 6.68 0.51
CA VAL A 218 22.48 6.75 -0.81
C VAL A 218 23.17 8.10 -1.01
N MET A 219 22.51 9.19 -0.63
CA MET A 219 23.10 10.53 -0.76
C MET A 219 24.40 10.65 0.01
N ALA A 220 24.43 10.19 1.27
CA ALA A 220 25.61 10.30 2.11
C ALA A 220 26.77 9.40 1.64
N THR A 221 26.48 8.24 1.02
CA THR A 221 27.53 7.26 0.65
C THR A 221 27.99 7.38 -0.79
N GLU A 222 27.10 7.73 -1.72
CA GLU A 222 27.37 7.71 -3.16
C GLU A 222 27.49 9.11 -3.79
N PHE A 223 26.88 10.14 -3.14
CA PHE A 223 26.82 11.50 -3.67
C PHE A 223 27.18 12.56 -2.61
N PRO A 224 28.42 12.51 -2.03
CA PRO A 224 28.81 13.39 -0.90
C PRO A 224 28.85 14.88 -1.26
N ASP A 225 28.93 15.23 -2.54
CA ASP A 225 28.91 16.62 -3.03
C ASP A 225 27.50 17.23 -3.06
N LEU A 226 26.47 16.41 -2.78
CA LEU A 226 25.06 16.84 -2.68
C LEU A 226 24.62 16.87 -1.23
N SER A 227 24.34 18.08 -0.72
CA SER A 227 23.87 18.29 0.65
C SER A 227 22.35 18.16 0.76
N VAL A 228 21.84 17.21 1.55
CA VAL A 228 20.40 17.08 1.76
C VAL A 228 19.93 18.08 2.81
N LEU A 229 18.91 18.86 2.46
CA LEU A 229 18.29 19.84 3.37
C LEU A 229 17.29 19.16 4.33
N PRO A 230 16.92 19.83 5.45
CA PRO A 230 15.87 19.35 6.32
C PRO A 230 14.56 19.09 5.56
N VAL A 231 13.83 18.03 5.95
CA VAL A 231 12.59 17.61 5.33
C VAL A 231 11.50 18.66 5.54
N LEU A 232 10.78 18.98 4.46
CA LEU A 232 9.56 19.79 4.49
C LEU A 232 8.34 18.91 4.67
N GLU A 233 7.52 19.14 5.70
CA GLU A 233 6.29 18.38 5.95
C GLU A 233 5.06 19.13 5.40
N GLY A 234 4.61 18.69 4.21
CA GLY A 234 3.50 19.27 3.46
C GLY A 234 2.12 18.68 3.80
N ARG A 235 2.01 17.62 4.62
CA ARG A 235 0.76 16.88 4.94
C ARG A 235 0.00 16.41 3.69
N ASP A 236 0.71 16.15 2.61
CA ASP A 236 0.16 15.78 1.29
C ASP A 236 -0.76 16.87 0.67
N GLU A 237 -0.70 18.09 1.20
CA GLU A 237 -1.47 19.24 0.74
C GLU A 237 -0.67 20.04 -0.30
N ASP A 238 -1.31 20.36 -1.45
CA ASP A 238 -0.66 21.08 -2.56
C ASP A 238 -0.24 22.50 -2.14
N ASP A 239 -1.14 23.28 -1.56
CA ASP A 239 -0.88 24.68 -1.18
C ASP A 239 0.23 24.80 -0.14
N ARG A 240 0.24 23.87 0.83
CA ARG A 240 1.27 23.84 1.87
C ARG A 240 2.63 23.44 1.29
N SER A 241 2.66 22.46 0.41
CA SER A 241 3.87 22.00 -0.28
C SER A 241 4.45 23.12 -1.16
N GLU A 242 3.59 23.85 -1.91
CA GLU A 242 3.97 25.02 -2.72
C GLU A 242 4.60 26.10 -1.85
N GLN A 243 3.96 26.49 -0.76
CA GLN A 243 4.45 27.55 0.13
C GLN A 243 5.79 27.19 0.80
N LEU A 244 5.91 25.96 1.30
CA LEU A 244 7.13 25.50 1.97
C LEU A 244 8.30 25.42 0.99
N LEU A 245 8.10 24.73 -0.12
CA LEU A 245 9.12 24.57 -1.15
C LEU A 245 9.47 25.91 -1.81
N GLY A 246 8.50 26.76 -2.12
CA GLY A 246 8.75 28.07 -2.68
C GLY A 246 9.60 28.98 -1.79
N ARG A 247 9.41 28.91 -0.45
CA ARG A 247 10.29 29.60 0.52
C ARG A 247 11.72 29.02 0.51
N LEU A 248 11.81 27.69 0.48
CA LEU A 248 13.10 27.00 0.47
C LEU A 248 13.90 27.30 -0.80
N LEU A 249 13.27 27.30 -1.98
CA LEU A 249 13.91 27.59 -3.26
C LEU A 249 14.43 29.04 -3.33
N ARG A 250 13.74 29.98 -2.71
CA ARG A 250 14.21 31.38 -2.63
C ARG A 250 15.42 31.55 -1.69
N SER A 251 15.45 30.80 -0.58
CA SER A 251 16.57 30.88 0.39
C SER A 251 17.79 30.03 -0.02
N HIS A 252 17.59 29.06 -0.93
CA HIS A 252 18.62 28.16 -1.42
C HIS A 252 18.58 28.08 -2.95
N PRO A 253 19.14 29.07 -3.68
CA PRO A 253 19.17 29.06 -5.16
C PRO A 253 20.02 27.91 -5.72
N ASP A 254 20.91 27.34 -4.91
CA ASP A 254 21.79 26.21 -5.19
C ASP A 254 21.13 24.83 -5.06
N ILE A 255 19.80 24.76 -4.97
CA ILE A 255 19.08 23.48 -5.02
C ILE A 255 19.10 22.95 -6.46
N VAL A 256 19.68 21.74 -6.61
CA VAL A 256 19.85 21.03 -7.89
C VAL A 256 19.03 19.73 -7.98
N GLY A 257 18.48 19.26 -6.85
CA GLY A 257 17.67 18.04 -6.78
C GLY A 257 16.49 18.19 -5.82
N LEU A 258 15.43 17.46 -6.10
CA LEU A 258 14.20 17.40 -5.30
C LEU A 258 13.66 15.98 -5.26
N TYR A 259 13.35 15.52 -4.07
CA TYR A 259 12.60 14.29 -3.85
C TYR A 259 11.26 14.57 -3.18
N ASN A 260 10.15 14.28 -3.88
CA ASN A 260 8.81 14.31 -3.29
C ASN A 260 8.42 12.90 -2.87
N VAL A 261 8.33 12.68 -1.56
CA VAL A 261 8.15 11.37 -0.93
C VAL A 261 6.71 10.89 -0.97
N GLY A 262 5.75 11.82 -0.97
CA GLY A 262 4.32 11.54 -0.91
C GLY A 262 3.50 12.32 -1.94
N ALA A 263 2.31 12.76 -1.56
CA ALA A 263 1.46 13.61 -2.38
C ALA A 263 1.86 15.11 -2.29
N GLY A 264 0.95 16.04 -2.63
CA GLY A 264 1.29 17.47 -2.74
C GLY A 264 2.07 17.83 -4.00
N THR A 265 2.09 16.94 -4.99
CA THR A 265 2.90 17.04 -6.22
C THR A 265 2.55 18.25 -7.07
N GLN A 266 1.28 18.70 -7.09
CA GLN A 266 0.89 19.90 -7.83
C GLN A 266 1.51 21.16 -7.23
N GLY A 267 1.54 21.26 -5.90
CA GLY A 267 2.18 22.37 -5.20
C GLY A 267 3.68 22.39 -5.43
N VAL A 268 4.33 21.23 -5.39
CA VAL A 268 5.74 21.06 -5.73
C VAL A 268 6.03 21.54 -7.15
N ALA A 269 5.22 21.14 -8.14
CA ALA A 269 5.40 21.52 -9.54
C ALA A 269 5.21 23.03 -9.76
N LYS A 270 4.23 23.65 -9.08
CA LYS A 270 4.02 25.10 -9.12
C LYS A 270 5.24 25.84 -8.56
N ALA A 271 5.74 25.45 -7.39
CA ALA A 271 6.91 26.09 -6.79
C ALA A 271 8.16 26.03 -7.70
N LEU A 272 8.35 24.90 -8.41
CA LEU A 272 9.44 24.75 -9.40
C LEU A 272 9.24 25.64 -10.62
N ASN A 273 8.01 25.77 -11.13
CA ASN A 273 7.70 26.64 -12.26
C ASN A 273 7.91 28.12 -11.91
N ASP A 274 7.52 28.57 -10.73
CA ASP A 274 7.73 29.93 -10.24
C ASP A 274 9.23 30.25 -10.13
N LYS A 275 10.06 29.29 -9.67
CA LYS A 275 11.50 29.44 -9.68
C LYS A 275 12.03 29.63 -11.11
N ALA A 276 11.62 28.76 -12.04
CA ALA A 276 12.08 28.82 -13.43
C ALA A 276 11.70 30.15 -14.12
N LEU A 277 10.53 30.72 -13.82
CA LEU A 277 10.10 32.04 -14.31
C LEU A 277 10.94 33.18 -13.72
N ASN A 278 11.21 33.12 -12.40
CA ASN A 278 12.03 34.13 -11.73
C ASN A 278 13.49 34.09 -12.22
N ASP A 279 14.06 32.87 -12.40
CA ASP A 279 15.42 32.71 -12.92
C ASP A 279 15.56 33.19 -14.37
N LYS A 280 14.53 32.98 -15.22
CA LYS A 280 14.47 33.57 -16.58
C LYS A 280 14.43 35.09 -16.58
N ALA A 281 13.63 35.67 -15.71
CA ALA A 281 13.52 37.14 -15.60
C ALA A 281 14.85 37.80 -15.15
N LEU A 282 15.67 37.08 -14.37
CA LEU A 282 16.98 37.54 -13.91
C LEU A 282 18.10 37.31 -14.94
N ASN A 283 17.95 36.34 -15.86
CA ASN A 283 19.00 35.86 -16.77
C ASN A 283 18.72 36.14 -18.27
N ASP A 284 17.87 37.09 -18.63
CA ASP A 284 17.44 37.39 -20.01
C ASP A 284 18.57 37.72 -21.03
N LYS A 285 19.84 37.62 -20.63
CA LYS A 285 21.03 37.82 -21.50
C LYS A 285 21.94 36.61 -21.67
N ALA A 286 21.85 35.56 -20.89
CA ALA A 286 22.85 34.48 -20.87
C ALA A 286 22.36 33.09 -21.30
N LEU A 287 21.06 32.85 -21.45
CA LEU A 287 20.49 31.51 -21.62
C LEU A 287 19.97 31.16 -23.03
N SER A 288 20.20 32.00 -24.04
CA SER A 288 19.73 31.68 -25.39
C SER A 288 20.60 30.68 -26.16
N GLU A 289 21.75 30.28 -25.65
CA GLU A 289 22.70 29.40 -26.36
C GLU A 289 22.86 27.99 -25.85
N ALA A 290 22.30 27.60 -24.69
CA ALA A 290 22.43 26.24 -24.14
C ALA A 290 21.08 25.63 -23.82
N GLY A 291 20.41 25.05 -24.79
CA GLY A 291 19.11 24.40 -24.69
C GLY A 291 19.09 23.10 -23.87
N ARG A 292 19.60 23.08 -22.61
CA ARG A 292 19.60 21.89 -21.73
C ARG A 292 19.48 22.16 -20.23
N ASP A 293 19.19 23.31 -19.73
CA ASP A 293 19.29 23.51 -18.29
C ASP A 293 17.93 23.46 -17.56
N LYS A 294 17.41 22.25 -17.42
CA LYS A 294 16.54 21.94 -16.28
C LYS A 294 17.39 22.08 -15.01
N GLN A 295 17.13 23.13 -14.23
CA GLN A 295 17.98 23.48 -13.08
C GLN A 295 17.83 22.47 -11.93
N VAL A 296 16.65 21.87 -11.72
CA VAL A 296 16.34 20.97 -10.62
C VAL A 296 15.87 19.61 -11.13
N VAL A 297 16.57 18.55 -10.75
CA VAL A 297 16.12 17.15 -10.97
C VAL A 297 14.98 16.86 -10.02
N PHE A 298 13.83 16.42 -10.53
CA PHE A 298 12.65 16.12 -9.73
C PHE A 298 12.27 14.62 -9.83
N VAL A 299 12.38 13.92 -8.71
CA VAL A 299 11.92 12.53 -8.54
C VAL A 299 10.79 12.51 -7.53
N GLY A 300 9.72 11.78 -7.81
CA GLY A 300 8.58 11.63 -6.91
C GLY A 300 8.00 10.23 -6.93
N HIS A 301 6.81 10.11 -6.36
CA HIS A 301 6.08 8.84 -6.30
C HIS A 301 4.81 8.90 -7.15
N ASP A 302 4.39 7.70 -7.56
CA ASP A 302 3.13 7.33 -8.18
C ASP A 302 2.84 7.90 -9.57
N VAL A 303 2.22 7.04 -10.39
CA VAL A 303 1.76 7.42 -11.74
C VAL A 303 0.29 7.81 -11.66
N THR A 304 0.06 9.12 -11.58
CA THR A 304 -1.26 9.74 -11.60
C THR A 304 -1.44 10.53 -12.90
N ALA A 305 -2.64 11.04 -13.17
CA ALA A 305 -2.86 11.92 -14.32
C ALA A 305 -1.95 13.18 -14.29
N LEU A 306 -1.65 13.68 -13.09
CA LEU A 306 -0.76 14.82 -12.89
C LEU A 306 0.69 14.43 -13.17
N THR A 307 1.22 13.41 -12.49
CA THR A 307 2.65 13.02 -12.64
C THR A 307 2.95 12.54 -14.06
N ARG A 308 2.01 11.85 -14.73
CA ARG A 308 2.08 11.54 -16.16
C ARG A 308 2.30 12.82 -17.01
N ARG A 309 1.51 13.85 -16.77
CA ARG A 309 1.66 15.15 -17.47
C ARG A 309 3.00 15.80 -17.18
N LEU A 310 3.44 15.79 -15.90
CA LEU A 310 4.72 16.38 -15.51
C LEU A 310 5.93 15.64 -16.12
N LEU A 311 5.86 14.30 -16.23
CA LEU A 311 6.87 13.50 -16.94
C LEU A 311 6.91 13.84 -18.43
N LEU A 312 5.75 13.95 -19.10
CA LEU A 312 5.68 14.31 -20.52
C LEU A 312 6.20 15.72 -20.77
N GLN A 313 5.99 16.65 -19.85
CA GLN A 313 6.48 18.04 -19.94
C GLN A 313 7.96 18.18 -19.53
N GLY A 314 8.58 17.13 -19.02
CA GLY A 314 9.95 17.17 -18.52
C GLY A 314 10.11 17.97 -17.22
N VAL A 315 9.04 18.28 -16.49
CA VAL A 315 9.10 18.89 -15.15
C VAL A 315 9.55 17.88 -14.12
N MET A 316 8.97 16.67 -14.17
CA MET A 316 9.40 15.51 -13.38
C MET A 316 10.29 14.61 -14.24
N ASP A 317 11.36 14.06 -13.66
CA ASP A 317 12.29 13.17 -14.36
C ASP A 317 11.93 11.69 -14.20
N ALA A 318 11.50 11.31 -13.00
CA ALA A 318 11.07 9.95 -12.72
C ALA A 318 10.01 9.90 -11.61
N ALA A 319 9.11 8.93 -11.71
CA ALA A 319 8.17 8.57 -10.67
C ALA A 319 8.42 7.12 -10.25
N ILE A 320 8.44 6.85 -8.95
CA ILE A 320 8.50 5.50 -8.38
C ILE A 320 7.07 5.04 -8.14
N SER A 321 6.59 4.08 -8.92
CA SER A 321 5.23 3.54 -8.82
C SER A 321 5.15 2.41 -7.82
N GLN A 322 4.11 2.41 -7.00
CA GLN A 322 3.80 1.41 -5.99
C GLN A 322 2.75 0.39 -6.48
N ASN A 323 2.19 0.57 -7.66
CA ASN A 323 1.14 -0.27 -8.22
C ASN A 323 -0.14 -0.35 -7.34
N PRO A 324 -0.94 0.73 -7.26
CA PRO A 324 -2.11 0.81 -6.37
C PRO A 324 -3.14 -0.29 -6.64
N GLY A 325 -3.27 -0.75 -7.90
CA GLY A 325 -4.15 -1.87 -8.23
C GLY A 325 -3.68 -3.21 -7.66
N HIS A 326 -2.36 -3.43 -7.56
CA HIS A 326 -1.84 -4.62 -6.88
C HIS A 326 -2.04 -4.51 -5.36
N GLU A 327 -1.78 -3.35 -4.77
CA GLU A 327 -2.00 -3.14 -3.33
C GLU A 327 -3.46 -3.36 -2.93
N ALA A 328 -4.43 -2.78 -3.66
CA ALA A 328 -5.85 -2.99 -3.41
C ALA A 328 -6.22 -4.49 -3.46
N ARG A 329 -5.79 -5.18 -4.53
CA ARG A 329 -6.08 -6.61 -4.70
C ARG A 329 -5.37 -7.47 -3.66
N ALA A 330 -4.12 -7.18 -3.31
CA ALA A 330 -3.35 -7.90 -2.31
C ALA A 330 -3.98 -7.75 -0.93
N ALA A 331 -4.38 -6.54 -0.52
CA ALA A 331 -5.03 -6.31 0.76
C ALA A 331 -6.31 -7.15 0.91
N VAL A 332 -7.17 -7.16 -0.12
CA VAL A 332 -8.39 -7.99 -0.12
C VAL A 332 -8.06 -9.48 -0.04
N ARG A 333 -7.11 -9.98 -0.85
CA ARG A 333 -6.72 -11.41 -0.86
C ARG A 333 -6.10 -11.83 0.47
N VAL A 334 -5.23 -11.00 1.04
CA VAL A 334 -4.59 -11.28 2.34
C VAL A 334 -5.63 -11.33 3.45
N LEU A 335 -6.53 -10.34 3.53
CA LEU A 335 -7.63 -10.35 4.50
C LEU A 335 -8.51 -11.58 4.34
N LEU A 336 -8.81 -11.98 3.11
CA LEU A 336 -9.62 -13.15 2.83
C LEU A 336 -8.91 -14.45 3.24
N ALA A 337 -7.62 -14.59 2.94
CA ALA A 337 -6.81 -15.74 3.36
C ALA A 337 -6.76 -15.83 4.89
N LEU A 338 -6.50 -14.72 5.58
CA LEU A 338 -6.50 -14.65 7.05
C LEU A 338 -7.86 -15.02 7.65
N ALA A 339 -8.97 -14.51 7.08
CA ALA A 339 -10.31 -14.80 7.54
C ALA A 339 -10.74 -16.26 7.30
N ARG A 340 -10.09 -16.94 6.36
CA ARG A 340 -10.31 -18.37 6.04
C ARG A 340 -9.33 -19.32 6.75
N GLY A 341 -8.25 -18.78 7.32
CA GLY A 341 -7.13 -19.57 7.84
C GLY A 341 -6.30 -20.23 6.72
N GLU A 342 -6.29 -19.63 5.54
CA GLU A 342 -5.51 -20.08 4.39
C GLU A 342 -4.09 -19.45 4.42
N PRO A 343 -3.08 -20.12 3.83
CA PRO A 343 -1.74 -19.57 3.76
C PRO A 343 -1.68 -18.35 2.84
N ILE A 344 -0.89 -17.34 3.23
CA ILE A 344 -0.57 -16.20 2.39
C ILE A 344 0.56 -16.58 1.44
N LEU A 345 0.35 -16.39 0.14
CA LEU A 345 1.36 -16.65 -0.90
C LEU A 345 2.28 -15.43 -1.03
N ARG A 346 3.32 -15.35 -0.19
CA ARG A 346 4.18 -14.17 -0.02
C ARG A 346 4.72 -13.60 -1.34
N GLU A 347 5.19 -14.45 -2.25
CA GLU A 347 5.74 -13.98 -3.54
C GLU A 347 4.67 -13.40 -4.46
N GLN A 348 3.42 -13.86 -4.36
CA GLN A 348 2.29 -13.31 -5.11
C GLN A 348 1.84 -11.96 -4.56
N GLU A 349 1.93 -11.77 -3.24
CA GLU A 349 1.49 -10.56 -2.56
C GLU A 349 2.61 -9.51 -2.41
N LYS A 350 3.83 -9.81 -2.86
CA LYS A 350 4.95 -8.88 -2.85
C LYS A 350 4.76 -7.79 -3.88
N ILE A 351 4.61 -6.56 -3.41
CA ILE A 351 4.53 -5.39 -4.26
C ILE A 351 5.93 -4.98 -4.71
N ARG A 352 6.12 -4.80 -6.02
CA ARG A 352 7.37 -4.33 -6.61
C ARG A 352 7.27 -2.85 -6.93
N ILE A 353 8.38 -2.14 -6.82
CA ILE A 353 8.49 -0.78 -7.31
C ILE A 353 8.83 -0.80 -8.80
N ASP A 354 8.20 0.09 -9.57
CA ASP A 354 8.53 0.36 -10.96
C ASP A 354 9.06 1.79 -11.10
N ILE A 355 10.14 1.96 -11.86
CA ILE A 355 10.65 3.29 -12.20
C ILE A 355 9.99 3.71 -13.51
N VAL A 356 9.20 4.77 -13.44
CA VAL A 356 8.48 5.30 -14.60
C VAL A 356 9.08 6.66 -14.99
N MET A 357 9.47 6.74 -16.24
CA MET A 357 10.00 7.93 -16.90
C MET A 357 9.10 8.27 -18.09
N ARG A 358 9.40 9.37 -18.80
CA ARG A 358 8.62 9.80 -19.96
C ARG A 358 8.43 8.71 -21.01
N ASP A 359 9.49 7.91 -21.26
CA ASP A 359 9.53 6.99 -22.39
C ASP A 359 8.98 5.59 -22.09
N ASN A 360 8.68 5.27 -20.82
CA ASN A 360 8.04 4.01 -20.40
C ASN A 360 6.73 4.19 -19.63
N LEU A 361 6.04 5.31 -19.88
CA LEU A 361 4.71 5.58 -19.30
C LEU A 361 3.72 4.47 -19.69
N PRO A 362 2.95 3.91 -18.71
CA PRO A 362 1.95 2.89 -18.95
C PRO A 362 0.74 3.42 -19.73
#